data_9af4210a96087e03c0f27c2a5708416c
#
_entry.id   9af4210a96087e03c0f27c2a5708416c
#
_cell.length_a   1.000
_cell.length_b   1.000
_cell.length_c   1.000
_cell.angle_alpha   90.00
_cell.angle_beta   90.00
_cell.angle_gamma   90.00
#
_symmetry.space_group_name_H-M   'P 1'
#
loop_
_entity.id
_entity.type
_entity.pdbx_description
1 polymer ?
#
loop_
_entity_poly.entity_id
_entity_poly.type
_entity_poly.pdbx_seq_one_letter_code
_entity_poly.pdbx_strand_id
1 'polypeptide(L)'
;MASLAEIRAKLKEQESRTGGNSSGGDNAIYPFWNMQEGQTSVMRFLPDGDESNTFFWKERLMIKLPFAGIKGDTGSKPCQVQIPCMEMYNETCNILNEVRGWFKDPSLEDMGRKYWKKRSYIFQGFVTENPLGEDSTPENPIRRFIIGPQIFQIIKQALMDPDMEELPTDYTAGVDFRLNKTSKGGYADYSTSNWARRERPLSDVEMKAIETNGLYNLNDFLPKKPGEVEVKVMQEMFEASVDGEAFDADRWGQYFRPAGMAARTGDPNTAPAATTPTPAPAPEATPAPVAETAPAAPATPAPTAEAAPASDGNKAEDILSMIRARQNNQ
;
A
#
# COMPACT_ATOMS: atom_id res chain seq x y z
N MET A 1 -21.63 32.45 -7.34
CA MET A 1 -20.79 32.59 -6.12
C MET A 1 -20.98 31.32 -5.31
N ALA A 2 -19.93 30.63 -4.99
CA ALA A 2 -20.02 29.41 -4.19
C ALA A 2 -20.57 29.71 -2.81
N SER A 3 -21.53 28.91 -2.32
CA SER A 3 -22.09 29.09 -0.99
C SER A 3 -21.13 28.65 0.09
N LEU A 4 -21.24 29.19 1.30
CA LEU A 4 -20.44 28.79 2.45
C LEU A 4 -20.57 27.28 2.73
N ALA A 5 -21.73 26.71 2.43
CA ALA A 5 -22.01 25.29 2.56
C ALA A 5 -21.21 24.45 1.54
N GLU A 6 -21.10 24.91 0.29
CA GLU A 6 -20.27 24.25 -0.74
C GLU A 6 -18.77 24.33 -0.42
N ILE A 7 -18.32 25.47 0.13
CA ILE A 7 -16.94 25.63 0.57
C ILE A 7 -16.64 24.68 1.76
N ARG A 8 -17.56 24.58 2.73
CA ARG A 8 -17.43 23.66 3.86
C ARG A 8 -17.45 22.19 3.43
N ALA A 9 -18.32 21.83 2.47
CA ALA A 9 -18.38 20.50 1.91
C ALA A 9 -17.06 20.14 1.18
N LYS A 10 -16.55 21.06 0.36
CA LYS A 10 -15.25 20.89 -0.31
C LYS A 10 -14.07 20.85 0.66
N LEU A 11 -14.07 21.66 1.72
CA LEU A 11 -13.03 21.62 2.75
C LEU A 11 -13.08 20.28 3.51
N LYS A 12 -14.29 19.82 3.89
CA LYS A 12 -14.47 18.52 4.53
C LYS A 12 -14.04 17.36 3.62
N GLU A 13 -14.30 17.46 2.33
CA GLU A 13 -13.83 16.51 1.31
C GLU A 13 -12.30 16.59 1.14
N GLN A 14 -11.74 17.78 1.17
CA GLN A 14 -10.29 17.98 1.11
C GLN A 14 -9.59 17.52 2.39
N GLU A 15 -10.20 17.69 3.56
CA GLU A 15 -9.74 17.14 4.83
C GLU A 15 -9.80 15.61 4.85
N SER A 16 -10.85 15.00 4.33
CA SER A 16 -10.93 13.54 4.19
C SER A 16 -9.90 12.98 3.18
N ARG A 17 -9.54 13.77 2.17
CA ARG A 17 -8.45 13.45 1.22
C ARG A 17 -7.05 13.70 1.81
N THR A 18 -6.92 14.67 2.73
CA THR A 18 -5.63 15.07 3.34
C THR A 18 -5.43 14.41 4.71
N GLY A 19 -6.49 13.93 5.35
CA GLY A 19 -6.50 13.31 6.69
C GLY A 19 -5.86 11.92 6.78
N GLY A 20 -5.04 11.53 5.83
CA GLY A 20 -4.31 10.27 5.82
C GLY A 20 -3.08 10.24 6.72
N ASN A 21 -3.11 10.80 7.93
CA ASN A 21 -2.01 10.64 8.88
C ASN A 21 -2.46 10.36 10.31
N SER A 22 -3.36 9.41 10.46
CA SER A 22 -3.49 8.65 11.70
C SER A 22 -2.78 7.31 11.50
N SER A 23 -2.28 6.72 12.56
CA SER A 23 -1.67 5.39 12.59
C SER A 23 -2.62 4.24 12.19
N GLY A 24 -3.82 4.56 11.71
CA GLY A 24 -4.72 3.71 10.96
C GLY A 24 -4.63 4.10 9.48
N GLY A 25 -4.34 3.17 8.57
CA GLY A 25 -4.31 3.39 7.13
C GLY A 25 -5.64 3.97 6.62
N ASP A 26 -5.64 4.46 5.39
CA ASP A 26 -6.84 4.96 4.71
C ASP A 26 -7.95 3.89 4.74
N ASN A 27 -8.94 4.09 5.61
CA ASN A 27 -10.03 3.12 5.84
C ASN A 27 -10.97 2.96 4.64
N ALA A 28 -10.88 3.83 3.64
CA ALA A 28 -11.57 3.64 2.37
C ALA A 28 -10.91 2.55 1.50
N ILE A 29 -9.65 2.17 1.76
CA ILE A 29 -9.03 1.03 1.12
C ILE A 29 -9.48 -0.25 1.82
N TYR A 30 -10.07 -1.18 1.06
CA TYR A 30 -10.48 -2.47 1.61
C TYR A 30 -9.27 -3.40 1.76
N PRO A 31 -8.92 -3.82 3.00
CA PRO A 31 -7.70 -4.57 3.28
C PRO A 31 -7.90 -6.09 3.09
N PHE A 32 -8.34 -6.53 1.90
CA PHE A 32 -8.64 -7.95 1.62
C PHE A 32 -7.45 -8.89 1.84
N TRP A 33 -6.22 -8.37 1.84
CA TRP A 33 -5.02 -9.18 2.18
C TRP A 33 -5.01 -9.68 3.62
N ASN A 34 -5.79 -9.05 4.50
CA ASN A 34 -5.96 -9.48 5.90
C ASN A 34 -6.96 -10.64 6.08
N MET A 35 -7.70 -11.02 5.02
CA MET A 35 -8.56 -12.20 5.09
C MET A 35 -7.76 -13.43 5.50
N GLN A 36 -8.37 -14.33 6.24
CA GLN A 36 -7.79 -15.62 6.56
C GLN A 36 -7.90 -16.58 5.37
N GLU A 37 -7.09 -17.64 5.39
CA GLU A 37 -7.19 -18.72 4.41
C GLU A 37 -8.59 -19.35 4.42
N GLY A 38 -9.14 -19.60 3.25
CA GLY A 38 -10.49 -20.13 3.07
C GLY A 38 -11.61 -19.08 3.14
N GLN A 39 -11.32 -17.83 3.47
CA GLN A 39 -12.33 -16.77 3.44
C GLN A 39 -12.58 -16.25 2.03
N THR A 40 -13.83 -15.85 1.82
CA THR A 40 -14.30 -15.22 0.58
C THR A 40 -14.88 -13.85 0.90
N SER A 41 -14.50 -12.85 0.12
CA SER A 41 -15.17 -11.54 0.09
C SER A 41 -15.88 -11.36 -1.24
N VAL A 42 -17.04 -10.75 -1.24
CA VAL A 42 -17.80 -10.45 -2.45
C VAL A 42 -17.77 -8.95 -2.69
N MET A 43 -17.38 -8.56 -3.90
CA MET A 43 -17.20 -7.17 -4.29
C MET A 43 -18.04 -6.86 -5.52
N ARG A 44 -18.63 -5.67 -5.55
CA ARG A 44 -19.24 -5.11 -6.75
C ARG A 44 -18.39 -3.95 -7.22
N PHE A 45 -17.71 -4.10 -8.35
CA PHE A 45 -16.95 -3.01 -8.95
C PHE A 45 -17.88 -1.94 -9.54
N LEU A 46 -17.40 -0.71 -9.52
CA LEU A 46 -18.08 0.47 -10.04
C LEU A 46 -17.21 1.13 -11.12
N PRO A 47 -17.79 1.93 -12.01
CA PRO A 47 -17.05 2.74 -12.98
C PRO A 47 -16.08 3.71 -12.29
N ASP A 48 -15.12 4.26 -13.04
CA ASP A 48 -14.33 5.41 -12.60
C ASP A 48 -15.21 6.66 -12.56
N GLY A 49 -14.98 7.56 -11.62
CA GLY A 49 -15.60 8.88 -11.60
C GLY A 49 -15.07 9.82 -12.70
N ASP A 50 -13.98 9.45 -13.36
CA ASP A 50 -13.46 10.11 -14.55
C ASP A 50 -14.09 9.48 -15.80
N GLU A 51 -15.11 10.14 -16.37
CA GLU A 51 -15.81 9.67 -17.58
C GLU A 51 -14.90 9.52 -18.80
N SER A 52 -13.75 10.20 -18.81
CA SER A 52 -12.74 10.05 -19.88
C SER A 52 -11.98 8.73 -19.81
N ASN A 53 -12.02 8.04 -18.67
CA ASN A 53 -11.38 6.75 -18.49
C ASN A 53 -12.25 5.63 -19.08
N THR A 54 -11.77 5.00 -20.16
CA THR A 54 -12.46 3.85 -20.77
C THR A 54 -12.50 2.63 -19.84
N PHE A 55 -11.55 2.54 -18.91
CA PHE A 55 -11.46 1.43 -17.98
C PHE A 55 -12.05 1.82 -16.61
N PHE A 56 -12.57 0.86 -15.88
CA PHE A 56 -13.02 1.05 -14.49
C PHE A 56 -11.90 0.80 -13.46
N TRP A 57 -10.64 0.98 -13.88
CA TRP A 57 -9.45 0.92 -13.03
C TRP A 57 -8.36 1.87 -13.55
N LYS A 58 -7.40 2.16 -12.67
CA LYS A 58 -6.13 2.83 -13.05
C LYS A 58 -4.95 1.93 -12.69
N GLU A 59 -3.99 1.81 -13.61
CA GLU A 59 -2.74 1.09 -13.36
C GLU A 59 -1.78 1.94 -12.55
N ARG A 60 -1.11 1.32 -11.57
CA ARG A 60 -0.10 1.95 -10.73
C ARG A 60 1.19 1.14 -10.75
N LEU A 61 2.30 1.81 -11.03
CA LEU A 61 3.64 1.23 -11.06
C LEU A 61 4.49 1.84 -9.94
N MET A 62 4.91 1.01 -8.98
CA MET A 62 5.74 1.42 -7.84
C MET A 62 7.02 0.61 -7.80
N ILE A 63 8.11 1.23 -7.34
CA ILE A 63 9.35 0.55 -6.99
C ILE A 63 9.44 0.52 -5.47
N LYS A 64 9.87 -0.61 -4.90
CA LYS A 64 10.03 -0.79 -3.47
C LYS A 64 11.52 -0.75 -3.15
N LEU A 65 11.91 0.17 -2.28
CA LEU A 65 13.28 0.34 -1.80
C LEU A 65 13.35 -0.16 -0.35
N PRO A 66 13.98 -1.31 -0.09
CA PRO A 66 14.18 -1.81 1.27
C PRO A 66 15.41 -1.16 1.89
N PHE A 67 15.30 -0.75 3.14
CA PHE A 67 16.38 -0.18 3.96
C PHE A 67 16.60 -1.03 5.21
N ALA A 68 17.84 -1.04 5.71
CA ALA A 68 18.21 -1.81 6.91
C ALA A 68 17.49 -1.33 8.18
N GLY A 69 17.00 -0.10 8.19
CA GLY A 69 16.31 0.55 9.30
C GLY A 69 16.20 2.05 9.05
N ILE A 70 16.04 2.83 10.11
CA ILE A 70 16.01 4.29 10.08
C ILE A 70 17.31 4.82 10.67
N LYS A 71 18.00 5.69 9.95
CA LYS A 71 19.27 6.29 10.39
C LYS A 71 19.08 7.07 11.68
N GLY A 72 19.96 6.83 12.63
CA GLY A 72 19.89 7.46 13.96
C GLY A 72 18.99 6.73 14.97
N ASP A 73 18.24 5.71 14.55
CA ASP A 73 17.44 4.87 15.43
C ASP A 73 18.00 3.43 15.45
N THR A 74 18.79 3.12 16.48
CA THR A 74 19.44 1.80 16.64
C THR A 74 18.46 0.66 16.92
N GLY A 75 17.22 0.98 17.30
CA GLY A 75 16.14 0.02 17.54
C GLY A 75 15.21 -0.18 16.36
N SER A 76 15.41 0.56 15.27
CA SER A 76 14.54 0.50 14.10
C SER A 76 14.65 -0.85 13.38
N LYS A 77 13.48 -1.36 12.98
CA LYS A 77 13.40 -2.57 12.14
C LYS A 77 13.64 -2.20 10.68
N PRO A 78 14.06 -3.17 9.85
CA PRO A 78 14.10 -2.96 8.42
C PRO A 78 12.80 -2.38 7.90
N CYS A 79 12.88 -1.35 7.07
CA CYS A 79 11.73 -0.64 6.54
C CYS A 79 11.75 -0.63 5.01
N GLN A 80 10.63 -0.24 4.41
CA GLN A 80 10.49 -0.23 2.96
C GLN A 80 9.82 1.08 2.52
N VAL A 81 10.44 1.77 1.59
CA VAL A 81 9.87 2.97 0.96
C VAL A 81 9.33 2.60 -0.42
N GLN A 82 8.17 3.12 -0.77
CA GLN A 82 7.60 2.96 -2.11
C GLN A 82 7.74 4.28 -2.86
N ILE A 83 8.35 4.22 -4.03
CA ILE A 83 8.49 5.36 -4.93
C ILE A 83 7.76 5.07 -6.25
N PRO A 84 7.22 6.09 -6.92
CA PRO A 84 6.58 5.91 -8.21
C PRO A 84 7.61 5.55 -9.29
N CYS A 85 7.23 4.67 -10.21
CA CYS A 85 8.04 4.38 -11.39
C CYS A 85 7.77 5.42 -12.48
N MET A 86 8.82 6.02 -13.06
CA MET A 86 8.67 7.06 -14.09
C MET A 86 7.98 6.55 -15.35
N GLU A 87 8.05 5.23 -15.63
CA GLU A 87 7.31 4.63 -16.76
C GLU A 87 5.78 4.75 -16.63
N MET A 88 5.26 4.97 -15.42
CA MET A 88 3.82 5.25 -15.21
C MET A 88 3.39 6.56 -15.87
N TYR A 89 4.32 7.48 -16.06
CA TYR A 89 4.10 8.77 -16.69
C TYR A 89 4.62 8.83 -18.13
N ASN A 90 4.86 7.66 -18.77
CA ASN A 90 5.44 7.51 -20.10
C ASN A 90 6.85 8.12 -20.23
N GLU A 91 7.60 8.16 -19.13
CA GLU A 91 8.98 8.63 -19.08
C GLU A 91 9.97 7.51 -18.78
N THR A 92 11.21 7.72 -19.21
CA THR A 92 12.29 6.77 -18.92
C THR A 92 12.61 6.74 -17.43
N CYS A 93 12.66 5.56 -16.85
CA CYS A 93 13.03 5.36 -15.45
C CYS A 93 14.49 4.93 -15.34
N ASN A 94 15.37 5.80 -14.80
CA ASN A 94 16.80 5.52 -14.65
C ASN A 94 17.05 4.29 -13.79
N ILE A 95 16.33 4.15 -12.68
CA ILE A 95 16.40 2.98 -11.80
C ILE A 95 16.12 1.69 -12.58
N LEU A 96 15.05 1.66 -13.39
CA LEU A 96 14.73 0.45 -14.15
C LEU A 96 15.72 0.19 -15.28
N ASN A 97 16.33 1.21 -15.86
CA ASN A 97 17.37 1.02 -16.87
C ASN A 97 18.57 0.29 -16.28
N GLU A 98 18.98 0.66 -15.08
CA GLU A 98 20.04 -0.03 -14.34
C GLU A 98 19.62 -1.46 -13.98
N VAL A 99 18.47 -1.63 -13.35
CA VAL A 99 17.95 -2.94 -12.93
C VAL A 99 17.76 -3.91 -14.11
N ARG A 100 17.41 -3.42 -15.31
CA ARG A 100 17.33 -4.26 -16.52
C ARG A 100 18.67 -4.92 -16.85
N GLY A 101 19.78 -4.25 -16.56
CA GLY A 101 21.12 -4.82 -16.74
C GLY A 101 21.35 -6.05 -15.86
N TRP A 102 20.81 -6.05 -14.65
CA TRP A 102 21.00 -7.12 -13.67
C TRP A 102 20.35 -8.44 -14.07
N PHE A 103 19.25 -8.42 -14.82
CA PHE A 103 18.62 -9.66 -15.32
C PHE A 103 19.45 -10.40 -16.37
N LYS A 104 20.54 -9.80 -16.88
CA LYS A 104 21.47 -10.47 -17.80
C LYS A 104 22.51 -11.32 -17.05
N ASP A 105 22.60 -11.14 -15.75
CA ASP A 105 23.54 -11.83 -14.87
C ASP A 105 22.74 -12.69 -13.88
N PRO A 106 22.85 -14.04 -13.97
CA PRO A 106 22.09 -14.91 -13.04
C PRO A 106 22.38 -14.66 -11.56
N SER A 107 23.55 -14.13 -11.21
CA SER A 107 23.91 -13.81 -9.83
C SER A 107 23.18 -12.57 -9.29
N LEU A 108 22.69 -11.69 -10.16
CA LEU A 108 21.99 -10.46 -9.83
C LEU A 108 20.46 -10.53 -10.05
N GLU A 109 19.95 -11.65 -10.57
CA GLU A 109 18.53 -11.79 -10.93
C GLU A 109 17.61 -11.56 -9.74
N ASP A 110 17.91 -12.12 -8.56
CA ASP A 110 17.10 -11.92 -7.36
C ASP A 110 17.09 -10.47 -6.90
N MET A 111 18.22 -9.79 -7.03
CA MET A 111 18.34 -8.36 -6.77
C MET A 111 17.53 -7.55 -7.78
N GLY A 112 17.62 -7.91 -9.06
CA GLY A 112 16.78 -7.34 -10.11
C GLY A 112 15.29 -7.48 -9.80
N ARG A 113 14.86 -8.66 -9.38
CA ARG A 113 13.47 -8.93 -8.98
C ARG A 113 13.03 -8.09 -7.78
N LYS A 114 13.91 -7.85 -6.81
CA LYS A 114 13.65 -7.05 -5.61
C LYS A 114 13.32 -5.61 -5.95
N TYR A 115 14.09 -4.98 -6.82
CA TYR A 115 13.98 -3.57 -7.22
C TYR A 115 13.12 -3.34 -8.48
N TRP A 116 12.63 -4.40 -9.12
CA TRP A 116 11.76 -4.27 -10.27
C TRP A 116 10.43 -3.63 -9.91
N LYS A 117 9.88 -2.84 -10.84
CA LYS A 117 8.56 -2.22 -10.68
C LYS A 117 7.49 -3.23 -10.30
N LYS A 118 6.70 -2.89 -9.30
CA LYS A 118 5.53 -3.64 -8.84
C LYS A 118 4.29 -3.00 -9.44
N ARG A 119 3.54 -3.80 -10.18
CA ARG A 119 2.31 -3.39 -10.83
C ARG A 119 1.14 -3.65 -9.90
N SER A 120 0.22 -2.71 -9.80
CA SER A 120 -1.06 -2.86 -9.13
C SER A 120 -2.12 -2.05 -9.86
N TYR A 121 -3.37 -2.33 -9.56
CA TYR A 121 -4.51 -1.69 -10.20
C TYR A 121 -5.45 -1.17 -9.13
N ILE A 122 -5.89 0.06 -9.26
CA ILE A 122 -6.81 0.70 -8.34
C ILE A 122 -8.20 0.60 -8.91
N PHE A 123 -9.11 0.02 -8.16
CA PHE A 123 -10.53 -0.12 -8.45
C PHE A 123 -11.33 0.56 -7.34
N GLN A 124 -12.62 0.79 -7.59
CA GLN A 124 -13.59 1.17 -6.57
C GLN A 124 -14.84 0.31 -6.65
N GLY A 125 -15.59 0.26 -5.58
CA GLY A 125 -16.83 -0.53 -5.52
C GLY A 125 -17.33 -0.77 -4.11
N PHE A 126 -18.36 -1.58 -4.01
CA PHE A 126 -18.93 -2.02 -2.74
C PHE A 126 -18.34 -3.36 -2.31
N VAL A 127 -18.28 -3.59 -1.01
CA VAL A 127 -18.04 -4.91 -0.43
C VAL A 127 -19.38 -5.42 0.09
N THR A 128 -19.96 -6.39 -0.62
CA THR A 128 -21.29 -6.93 -0.31
C THR A 128 -21.24 -8.05 0.73
N GLU A 129 -20.14 -8.82 0.75
CA GLU A 129 -19.84 -9.79 1.79
C GLU A 129 -18.43 -9.52 2.32
N ASN A 130 -18.35 -9.12 3.59
CA ASN A 130 -17.10 -8.76 4.25
C ASN A 130 -16.78 -9.76 5.37
N PRO A 131 -15.79 -10.65 5.20
CA PRO A 131 -15.38 -11.59 6.23
C PRO A 131 -14.44 -10.97 7.28
N LEU A 132 -14.01 -9.70 7.07
CA LEU A 132 -13.10 -9.01 8.00
C LEU A 132 -13.89 -8.38 9.13
N GLY A 133 -13.43 -8.59 10.38
CA GLY A 133 -13.86 -7.79 11.52
C GLY A 133 -13.13 -6.46 11.46
N GLU A 134 -13.72 -5.45 10.84
CA GLU A 134 -13.14 -4.10 10.79
C GLU A 134 -13.56 -3.31 12.03
N ASP A 135 -12.58 -2.73 12.73
CA ASP A 135 -12.83 -1.89 13.93
C ASP A 135 -13.63 -0.63 13.60
N SER A 136 -13.50 -0.12 12.38
CA SER A 136 -14.26 1.01 11.86
C SER A 136 -14.53 0.85 10.36
N THR A 137 -15.79 0.94 9.97
CA THR A 137 -16.20 1.05 8.57
C THR A 137 -16.19 2.53 8.15
N PRO A 138 -15.75 2.87 6.94
CA PRO A 138 -15.80 4.25 6.47
C PRO A 138 -17.25 4.74 6.32
N GLU A 139 -17.48 6.04 6.51
CA GLU A 139 -18.78 6.67 6.30
C GLU A 139 -19.27 6.49 4.86
N ASN A 140 -18.35 6.60 3.88
CA ASN A 140 -18.62 6.29 2.48
C ASN A 140 -18.49 4.79 2.26
N PRO A 141 -19.57 4.07 1.90
CA PRO A 141 -19.52 2.63 1.68
C PRO A 141 -18.78 2.25 0.38
N ILE A 142 -18.48 3.20 -0.50
CA ILE A 142 -17.67 2.96 -1.69
C ILE A 142 -16.21 2.79 -1.25
N ARG A 143 -15.69 1.58 -1.45
CA ARG A 143 -14.33 1.20 -1.06
C ARG A 143 -13.40 1.24 -2.27
N ARG A 144 -12.12 1.43 -2.01
CA ARG A 144 -11.06 1.29 -3.01
C ARG A 144 -10.32 -0.02 -2.83
N PHE A 145 -9.95 -0.64 -3.95
CA PHE A 145 -9.24 -1.91 -3.97
C PHE A 145 -7.91 -1.73 -4.68
N ILE A 146 -6.82 -2.16 -4.03
CA ILE A 146 -5.47 -2.19 -4.63
C ILE A 146 -5.18 -3.62 -5.06
N ILE A 147 -5.50 -3.93 -6.30
CA ILE A 147 -5.47 -5.29 -6.84
C ILE A 147 -4.11 -5.58 -7.47
N GLY A 148 -3.53 -6.73 -7.10
CA GLY A 148 -2.30 -7.24 -7.68
C GLY A 148 -2.50 -7.93 -9.05
N PRO A 149 -1.39 -8.23 -9.76
CA PRO A 149 -1.45 -8.82 -11.10
C PRO A 149 -2.20 -10.15 -11.18
N GLN A 150 -2.14 -10.99 -10.15
CA GLN A 150 -2.81 -12.31 -10.13
C GLN A 150 -4.33 -12.15 -10.24
N ILE A 151 -4.93 -11.33 -9.38
CA ILE A 151 -6.38 -11.09 -9.40
C ILE A 151 -6.75 -10.35 -10.70
N PHE A 152 -5.92 -9.39 -11.12
CA PHE A 152 -6.18 -8.65 -12.35
C PHE A 152 -6.21 -9.54 -13.60
N GLN A 153 -5.40 -10.59 -13.66
CA GLN A 153 -5.46 -11.54 -14.77
C GLN A 153 -6.80 -12.27 -14.85
N ILE A 154 -7.40 -12.60 -13.71
CA ILE A 154 -8.75 -13.22 -13.66
C ILE A 154 -9.79 -12.23 -14.19
N ILE A 155 -9.71 -10.96 -13.74
CA ILE A 155 -10.60 -9.90 -14.22
C ILE A 155 -10.44 -9.71 -15.74
N LYS A 156 -9.20 -9.59 -16.20
CA LYS A 156 -8.90 -9.42 -17.63
C LYS A 156 -9.38 -10.59 -18.49
N GLN A 157 -9.18 -11.82 -18.02
CA GLN A 157 -9.64 -13.01 -18.76
C GLN A 157 -11.15 -13.01 -18.95
N ALA A 158 -11.91 -12.66 -17.90
CA ALA A 158 -13.36 -12.56 -18.00
C ALA A 158 -13.83 -11.44 -18.93
N LEU A 159 -13.17 -10.27 -18.90
CA LEU A 159 -13.49 -9.17 -19.83
C LEU A 159 -13.17 -9.47 -21.28
N MET A 160 -12.33 -10.47 -21.55
CA MET A 160 -12.00 -10.95 -22.90
C MET A 160 -12.86 -12.17 -23.31
N ASP A 161 -13.73 -12.63 -22.42
CA ASP A 161 -14.63 -13.74 -22.69
C ASP A 161 -15.81 -13.24 -23.53
N PRO A 162 -16.07 -13.85 -24.71
CA PRO A 162 -17.19 -13.46 -25.56
C PRO A 162 -18.56 -13.69 -24.93
N ASP A 163 -18.67 -14.55 -23.91
CA ASP A 163 -19.92 -14.81 -23.18
C ASP A 163 -20.24 -13.66 -22.17
N MET A 164 -19.33 -12.74 -21.94
CA MET A 164 -19.59 -11.55 -21.14
C MET A 164 -20.12 -10.42 -22.02
N GLU A 165 -21.43 -10.31 -22.11
CA GLU A 165 -22.11 -9.34 -22.97
C GLU A 165 -22.12 -7.92 -22.36
N GLU A 166 -22.25 -7.82 -21.02
CA GLU A 166 -22.36 -6.55 -20.30
C GLU A 166 -21.13 -6.28 -19.42
N LEU A 167 -20.85 -4.99 -19.18
CA LEU A 167 -19.77 -4.62 -18.27
C LEU A 167 -20.08 -5.07 -16.84
N PRO A 168 -19.10 -5.66 -16.13
CA PRO A 168 -19.31 -6.06 -14.73
C PRO A 168 -19.73 -4.89 -13.81
N THR A 169 -19.46 -3.66 -14.21
CA THR A 169 -19.78 -2.44 -13.50
C THR A 169 -21.15 -1.86 -13.86
N ASP A 170 -21.91 -2.49 -14.76
CA ASP A 170 -23.23 -2.01 -15.11
C ASP A 170 -24.16 -2.01 -13.90
N TYR A 171 -24.99 -0.97 -13.76
CA TYR A 171 -25.83 -0.77 -12.58
C TYR A 171 -27.04 -1.71 -12.54
N THR A 172 -27.45 -2.23 -13.68
CA THR A 172 -28.63 -3.08 -13.83
C THR A 172 -28.30 -4.54 -14.08
N ALA A 173 -27.32 -4.80 -14.94
CA ALA A 173 -26.91 -6.13 -15.39
C ALA A 173 -25.48 -6.53 -15.00
N GLY A 174 -24.82 -5.75 -14.15
CA GLY A 174 -23.46 -6.07 -13.75
C GLY A 174 -23.37 -7.26 -12.80
N VAL A 175 -22.15 -7.76 -12.59
CA VAL A 175 -21.87 -8.98 -11.83
C VAL A 175 -20.91 -8.74 -10.67
N ASP A 176 -21.11 -9.49 -9.58
CA ASP A 176 -20.24 -9.42 -8.41
C ASP A 176 -18.98 -10.26 -8.62
N PHE A 177 -17.88 -9.83 -8.04
CA PHE A 177 -16.60 -10.54 -8.03
C PHE A 177 -16.37 -11.21 -6.68
N ARG A 178 -16.13 -12.52 -6.68
CA ARG A 178 -15.84 -13.32 -5.49
C ARG A 178 -14.34 -13.46 -5.35
N LEU A 179 -13.78 -12.81 -4.35
CA LEU A 179 -12.37 -12.86 -4.02
C LEU A 179 -12.15 -13.96 -2.97
N ASN A 180 -11.52 -15.05 -3.38
CA ASN A 180 -11.21 -16.19 -2.52
C ASN A 180 -9.72 -16.13 -2.15
N LYS A 181 -9.42 -16.20 -0.86
CA LYS A 181 -8.04 -16.32 -0.40
C LYS A 181 -7.74 -17.75 -0.01
N THR A 182 -6.76 -18.33 -0.67
CA THR A 182 -6.18 -19.63 -0.36
C THR A 182 -4.69 -19.50 -0.09
N SER A 183 -3.99 -20.58 0.20
CA SER A 183 -2.55 -20.61 0.38
C SER A 183 -1.92 -21.58 -0.62
N LYS A 184 -0.81 -21.16 -1.22
CA LYS A 184 0.00 -22.01 -2.09
C LYS A 184 1.48 -21.80 -1.79
N GLY A 185 2.14 -22.85 -1.32
CA GLY A 185 3.55 -22.76 -0.96
C GLY A 185 3.86 -21.77 0.17
N GLY A 186 2.93 -21.55 1.11
CA GLY A 186 3.08 -20.60 2.22
C GLY A 186 2.78 -19.13 1.86
N TYR A 187 2.37 -18.87 0.61
CA TYR A 187 1.99 -17.53 0.14
C TYR A 187 0.49 -17.44 -0.12
N ALA A 188 -0.06 -16.23 0.08
CA ALA A 188 -1.45 -15.98 -0.27
C ALA A 188 -1.68 -16.19 -1.77
N ASP A 189 -2.69 -16.97 -2.10
CA ASP A 189 -3.12 -17.28 -3.46
C ASP A 189 -4.59 -16.89 -3.66
N TYR A 190 -4.87 -16.23 -4.77
CA TYR A 190 -6.20 -15.76 -5.14
C TYR A 190 -6.70 -16.36 -6.47
N SER A 191 -6.02 -17.39 -6.97
CA SER A 191 -6.29 -18.01 -8.28
C SER A 191 -7.67 -18.64 -8.38
N THR A 192 -8.32 -18.96 -7.27
CA THR A 192 -9.67 -19.52 -7.20
C THR A 192 -10.79 -18.47 -7.20
N SER A 193 -10.42 -17.19 -7.25
CA SER A 193 -11.38 -16.09 -7.36
C SER A 193 -12.12 -16.14 -8.70
N ASN A 194 -13.37 -15.71 -8.70
CA ASN A 194 -14.22 -15.80 -9.90
C ASN A 194 -15.34 -14.76 -9.88
N TRP A 195 -15.95 -14.55 -11.02
CA TRP A 195 -17.17 -13.75 -11.15
C TRP A 195 -18.41 -14.56 -10.77
N ALA A 196 -19.40 -13.87 -10.21
CA ALA A 196 -20.74 -14.46 -10.04
C ALA A 196 -21.32 -14.82 -11.41
N ARG A 197 -22.08 -15.89 -11.46
CA ARG A 197 -22.72 -16.35 -12.71
C ARG A 197 -24.02 -15.63 -13.01
N ARG A 198 -24.54 -14.86 -12.04
CA ARG A 198 -25.82 -14.15 -12.17
C ARG A 198 -25.55 -12.67 -12.10
N GLU A 199 -26.15 -11.97 -13.00
CA GLU A 199 -26.29 -10.52 -12.96
C GLU A 199 -27.08 -10.11 -11.73
N ARG A 200 -26.75 -8.95 -11.20
CA ARG A 200 -27.45 -8.34 -10.07
C ARG A 200 -27.50 -6.83 -10.27
N PRO A 201 -28.68 -6.22 -10.28
CA PRO A 201 -28.77 -4.76 -10.23
C PRO A 201 -28.20 -4.24 -8.90
N LEU A 202 -27.73 -3.02 -8.90
CA LEU A 202 -27.40 -2.32 -7.65
C LEU A 202 -28.68 -2.17 -6.82
N SER A 203 -28.55 -2.38 -5.50
CA SER A 203 -29.65 -2.13 -4.57
C SER A 203 -29.91 -0.63 -4.41
N ASP A 204 -31.10 -0.27 -3.90
CA ASP A 204 -31.44 1.13 -3.61
C ASP A 204 -30.44 1.79 -2.64
N VAL A 205 -29.86 1.02 -1.71
CA VAL A 205 -28.83 1.49 -0.78
C VAL A 205 -27.53 1.82 -1.49
N GLU A 206 -27.09 0.95 -2.43
CA GLU A 206 -25.90 1.17 -3.23
C GLU A 206 -26.08 2.37 -4.18
N MET A 207 -27.24 2.47 -4.83
CA MET A 207 -27.58 3.61 -5.70
C MET A 207 -27.58 4.92 -4.91
N LYS A 208 -28.23 4.95 -3.76
CA LYS A 208 -28.25 6.13 -2.88
C LYS A 208 -26.85 6.50 -2.38
N ALA A 209 -26.00 5.53 -2.12
CA ALA A 209 -24.61 5.77 -1.73
C ALA A 209 -23.82 6.46 -2.85
N ILE A 210 -24.03 6.06 -4.11
CA ILE A 210 -23.43 6.71 -5.28
C ILE A 210 -23.95 8.14 -5.44
N GLU A 211 -25.25 8.35 -5.30
CA GLU A 211 -25.87 9.68 -5.39
C GLU A 211 -25.38 10.64 -4.30
N THR A 212 -25.17 10.11 -3.09
CA THR A 212 -24.75 10.93 -1.93
C THR A 212 -23.27 11.26 -1.94
N ASN A 213 -22.41 10.28 -2.26
CA ASN A 213 -20.96 10.43 -2.12
C ASN A 213 -20.26 10.69 -3.46
N GLY A 214 -20.89 10.37 -4.59
CA GLY A 214 -20.25 10.34 -5.91
C GLY A 214 -19.27 9.18 -6.05
N LEU A 215 -18.81 8.95 -7.28
CA LEU A 215 -17.73 8.02 -7.56
C LEU A 215 -16.37 8.71 -7.35
N TYR A 216 -15.39 7.97 -6.90
CA TYR A 216 -14.02 8.46 -6.84
C TYR A 216 -13.45 8.60 -8.26
N ASN A 217 -12.77 9.71 -8.55
CA ASN A 217 -11.84 9.78 -9.66
C ASN A 217 -10.58 9.00 -9.26
N LEU A 218 -10.38 7.83 -9.87
CA LEU A 218 -9.28 6.93 -9.49
C LEU A 218 -7.90 7.51 -9.79
N ASN A 219 -7.81 8.51 -10.66
CA ASN A 219 -6.58 9.21 -10.96
C ASN A 219 -6.03 9.98 -9.74
N ASP A 220 -6.91 10.46 -8.85
CA ASP A 220 -6.53 11.19 -7.64
C ASP A 220 -5.75 10.33 -6.64
N PHE A 221 -5.84 9.00 -6.76
CA PHE A 221 -5.15 8.03 -5.91
C PHE A 221 -3.86 7.46 -6.52
N LEU A 222 -3.49 7.93 -7.70
CA LEU A 222 -2.18 7.69 -8.25
C LEU A 222 -1.15 8.62 -7.59
N PRO A 223 0.11 8.18 -7.46
CA PRO A 223 1.19 9.09 -7.06
C PRO A 223 1.27 10.26 -8.03
N LYS A 224 1.51 11.45 -7.49
CA LYS A 224 1.83 12.60 -8.34
C LYS A 224 3.13 12.35 -9.09
N LYS A 225 3.23 12.91 -10.31
CA LYS A 225 4.46 12.83 -11.09
C LYS A 225 5.60 13.52 -10.32
N PRO A 226 6.72 12.83 -10.05
CA PRO A 226 7.86 13.42 -9.39
C PRO A 226 8.48 14.56 -10.22
N GLY A 227 8.85 15.64 -9.55
CA GLY A 227 9.65 16.71 -10.14
C GLY A 227 11.14 16.31 -10.26
N GLU A 228 11.94 17.16 -10.90
CA GLU A 228 13.37 16.88 -11.13
C GLU A 228 14.16 16.63 -9.83
N VAL A 229 13.85 17.35 -8.76
CA VAL A 229 14.48 17.16 -7.45
C VAL A 229 14.11 15.80 -6.87
N GLU A 230 12.82 15.46 -6.92
CA GLU A 230 12.32 14.18 -6.42
C GLU A 230 12.91 13.00 -7.18
N VAL A 231 13.08 13.13 -8.51
CA VAL A 231 13.73 12.09 -9.34
C VAL A 231 15.18 11.87 -8.92
N LYS A 232 15.93 12.95 -8.59
CA LYS A 232 17.30 12.84 -8.06
C LYS A 232 17.32 12.15 -6.70
N VAL A 233 16.37 12.51 -5.82
CA VAL A 233 16.21 11.88 -4.50
C VAL A 233 15.85 10.39 -4.65
N MET A 234 14.99 10.04 -5.59
CA MET A 234 14.65 8.63 -5.88
C MET A 234 15.88 7.82 -6.29
N GLN A 235 16.73 8.38 -7.15
CA GLN A 235 17.98 7.73 -7.60
C GLN A 235 18.94 7.54 -6.42
N GLU A 236 19.14 8.56 -5.61
CA GLU A 236 19.97 8.54 -4.42
C GLU A 236 19.49 7.50 -3.38
N MET A 237 18.16 7.48 -3.12
CA MET A 237 17.55 6.49 -2.24
C MET A 237 17.72 5.06 -2.77
N PHE A 238 17.66 4.89 -4.10
CA PHE A 238 17.88 3.61 -4.73
C PHE A 238 19.31 3.12 -4.51
N GLU A 239 20.31 3.98 -4.76
CA GLU A 239 21.73 3.66 -4.54
C GLU A 239 21.99 3.29 -3.08
N ALA A 240 21.52 4.09 -2.12
CA ALA A 240 21.65 3.80 -0.69
C ALA A 240 20.93 2.49 -0.28
N SER A 241 19.78 2.20 -0.88
CA SER A 241 19.06 0.95 -0.64
C SER A 241 19.80 -0.27 -1.19
N VAL A 242 20.45 -0.14 -2.34
CA VAL A 242 21.31 -1.19 -2.96
C VAL A 242 22.51 -1.44 -2.09
N ASP A 243 23.13 -0.39 -1.55
CA ASP A 243 24.26 -0.47 -0.62
C ASP A 243 23.88 -1.01 0.77
N GLY A 244 22.59 -1.24 1.03
CA GLY A 244 22.12 -1.77 2.31
C GLY A 244 22.09 -0.76 3.45
N GLU A 245 22.11 0.53 3.13
CA GLU A 245 22.09 1.60 4.12
C GLU A 245 20.74 1.71 4.85
N ALA A 246 20.73 2.47 5.95
CA ALA A 246 19.52 2.85 6.64
C ALA A 246 18.86 4.06 5.97
N PHE A 247 17.53 4.13 6.05
CA PHE A 247 16.74 5.25 5.51
C PHE A 247 17.07 6.55 6.27
N ASP A 248 17.55 7.55 5.56
CA ASP A 248 17.86 8.87 6.12
C ASP A 248 16.59 9.75 6.12
N ALA A 249 15.92 9.80 7.29
CA ALA A 249 14.68 10.54 7.46
C ALA A 249 14.87 12.07 7.36
N ASP A 250 16.04 12.59 7.70
CA ASP A 250 16.34 14.02 7.62
C ASP A 250 16.53 14.48 6.18
N ARG A 251 17.09 13.61 5.34
CA ARG A 251 17.40 13.89 3.95
C ARG A 251 16.23 13.62 3.01
N TRP A 252 15.57 12.49 3.18
CA TRP A 252 14.56 11.99 2.24
C TRP A 252 13.12 12.08 2.74
N GLY A 253 12.92 12.19 4.07
CA GLY A 253 11.60 12.11 4.69
C GLY A 253 10.59 13.15 4.25
N GLN A 254 11.05 14.29 3.71
CA GLN A 254 10.18 15.31 3.14
C GLN A 254 9.60 14.92 1.75
N TYR A 255 10.27 14.02 1.02
CA TYR A 255 9.87 13.57 -0.31
C TYR A 255 9.19 12.21 -0.26
N PHE A 256 9.84 11.22 0.31
CA PHE A 256 9.36 9.84 0.40
C PHE A 256 9.61 9.27 1.79
N ARG A 257 8.66 8.49 2.28
CA ARG A 257 8.71 7.93 3.65
C ARG A 257 8.30 6.47 3.68
N PRO A 258 8.84 5.68 4.63
CA PRO A 258 8.30 4.36 4.95
C PRO A 258 6.84 4.47 5.42
N ALA A 259 6.04 3.45 5.12
CA ALA A 259 4.67 3.37 5.62
C ALA A 259 4.66 3.42 7.16
N GLY A 260 3.78 4.23 7.74
CA GLY A 260 3.65 4.41 9.18
C GLY A 260 4.56 5.50 9.79
N MET A 261 5.48 6.09 9.02
CA MET A 261 6.27 7.22 9.50
C MET A 261 5.45 8.52 9.39
N ALA A 262 5.24 9.21 10.51
CA ALA A 262 4.55 10.49 10.54
C ALA A 262 5.29 11.58 9.74
N ALA A 263 4.54 12.51 9.14
CA ALA A 263 5.11 13.68 8.50
C ALA A 263 5.77 14.59 9.56
N ARG A 264 6.95 15.12 9.26
CA ARG A 264 7.59 16.13 10.13
C ARG A 264 6.92 17.49 9.90
N THR A 265 6.78 18.25 10.97
CA THR A 265 6.28 19.63 10.89
C THR A 265 7.22 20.46 9.99
N GLY A 266 6.68 21.02 8.90
CA GLY A 266 7.45 21.79 7.92
C GLY A 266 7.71 21.11 6.59
N ASP A 267 7.26 19.87 6.38
CA ASP A 267 7.33 19.21 5.08
C ASP A 267 6.47 19.96 4.04
N PRO A 268 7.00 20.27 2.84
CA PRO A 268 6.28 21.05 1.84
C PRO A 268 5.01 20.35 1.32
N ASN A 269 4.84 19.09 1.64
CA ASN A 269 3.68 18.25 1.26
C ASN A 269 2.69 18.06 2.42
N THR A 270 2.90 18.74 3.57
CA THR A 270 2.01 18.67 4.73
C THR A 270 1.22 19.97 4.83
N ALA A 271 -0.11 19.91 4.70
CA ALA A 271 -0.96 21.03 5.07
C ALA A 271 -0.77 21.32 6.58
N PRO A 272 -0.80 22.60 7.02
CA PRO A 272 -0.55 22.94 8.42
C PRO A 272 -1.62 22.26 9.30
N ALA A 273 -1.14 21.42 10.23
CA ALA A 273 -1.98 20.83 11.26
C ALA A 273 -2.56 21.96 12.14
N ALA A 274 -3.87 22.00 12.25
CA ALA A 274 -4.55 22.90 13.17
C ALA A 274 -4.04 22.61 14.59
N THR A 275 -3.47 23.64 15.23
CA THR A 275 -3.03 23.60 16.62
C THR A 275 -4.23 23.38 17.54
N THR A 276 -4.36 22.17 18.06
CA THR A 276 -5.27 21.87 19.17
C THR A 276 -4.71 22.48 20.45
N PRO A 277 -5.48 23.20 21.25
CA PRO A 277 -4.99 23.75 22.51
C PRO A 277 -4.72 22.62 23.51
N THR A 278 -3.53 22.68 24.11
CA THR A 278 -3.08 21.76 25.17
C THR A 278 -4.05 21.76 26.33
N PRO A 279 -4.55 20.61 26.82
CA PRO A 279 -5.27 20.56 28.07
C PRO A 279 -4.32 20.80 29.26
N ALA A 280 -4.78 21.60 30.21
CA ALA A 280 -4.08 21.89 31.45
C ALA A 280 -3.87 20.62 32.30
N PRO A 281 -2.78 20.52 33.11
CA PRO A 281 -2.48 19.35 33.89
C PRO A 281 -3.50 19.16 35.02
N ALA A 282 -4.01 17.95 35.16
CA ALA A 282 -4.84 17.49 36.30
C ALA A 282 -3.95 17.16 37.51
N PRO A 283 -4.45 17.34 38.75
CA PRO A 283 -3.67 17.23 39.97
C PRO A 283 -3.28 15.78 40.33
N GLU A 284 -2.11 15.66 40.95
CA GLU A 284 -1.53 14.44 41.49
C GLU A 284 -2.45 13.67 42.44
N ALA A 285 -2.57 12.38 42.23
CA ALA A 285 -3.17 11.44 43.20
C ALA A 285 -2.08 10.67 43.90
N THR A 286 -2.22 10.66 45.24
CA THR A 286 -1.40 10.03 46.28
C THR A 286 -1.30 8.50 46.17
N PRO A 287 -0.18 7.88 46.56
CA PRO A 287 0.01 6.43 46.45
C PRO A 287 -0.65 5.65 47.60
N ALA A 288 -1.23 4.51 47.32
CA ALA A 288 -1.70 3.52 48.28
C ALA A 288 -0.87 2.21 48.20
N PRO A 289 -0.86 1.39 49.26
CA PRO A 289 0.30 0.68 49.74
C PRO A 289 0.51 -0.75 49.17
N VAL A 290 1.76 -1.19 49.38
CA VAL A 290 2.37 -2.49 49.04
C VAL A 290 1.63 -3.67 49.64
N ALA A 291 1.41 -4.74 48.89
CA ALA A 291 1.08 -6.09 49.38
C ALA A 291 2.09 -7.11 48.86
N GLU A 292 2.62 -7.73 49.74
CA GLU A 292 3.41 -8.90 50.13
C GLU A 292 3.54 -10.07 49.12
N THR A 293 4.74 -10.58 49.07
CA THR A 293 5.31 -11.70 48.31
C THR A 293 4.74 -13.07 48.70
N ALA A 294 4.62 -13.97 47.72
CA ALA A 294 4.58 -15.43 47.94
C ALA A 294 5.41 -16.20 46.89
N PRO A 295 5.93 -17.38 47.18
CA PRO A 295 7.22 -17.85 46.73
C PRO A 295 7.22 -18.70 45.44
N ALA A 296 8.41 -18.78 44.83
CA ALA A 296 8.73 -19.49 43.59
C ALA A 296 8.61 -21.03 43.70
N ALA A 297 8.16 -21.66 42.62
CA ALA A 297 8.27 -23.09 42.34
C ALA A 297 9.28 -23.33 41.20
N PRO A 298 9.95 -24.50 41.16
CA PRO A 298 11.23 -24.68 40.49
C PRO A 298 11.13 -24.92 38.98
N ALA A 299 12.16 -24.43 38.26
CA ALA A 299 12.33 -24.54 36.84
C ALA A 299 12.67 -25.95 36.35
N THR A 300 12.02 -26.38 35.28
CA THR A 300 12.39 -27.56 34.48
C THR A 300 13.29 -27.10 33.30
N PRO A 301 14.35 -27.84 32.94
CA PRO A 301 15.29 -27.41 31.92
C PRO A 301 14.73 -27.52 30.49
N ALA A 302 14.94 -26.49 29.69
CA ALA A 302 14.63 -26.45 28.27
C ALA A 302 15.65 -27.27 27.46
N PRO A 303 15.22 -27.89 26.33
CA PRO A 303 16.15 -28.58 25.44
C PRO A 303 16.95 -27.57 24.58
N THR A 304 18.20 -27.90 24.40
CA THR A 304 19.21 -27.19 23.61
C THR A 304 18.74 -27.01 22.17
N ALA A 305 18.64 -25.77 21.72
CA ALA A 305 18.43 -25.43 20.32
C ALA A 305 19.77 -25.61 19.55
N GLU A 306 19.71 -26.43 18.52
CA GLU A 306 20.75 -26.65 17.53
C GLU A 306 20.93 -25.39 16.69
N ALA A 307 22.18 -24.98 16.51
CA ALA A 307 22.58 -23.75 15.82
C ALA A 307 22.19 -23.80 14.34
N ALA A 308 21.43 -22.79 13.90
CA ALA A 308 21.27 -22.48 12.47
C ALA A 308 22.60 -21.95 11.90
N PRO A 309 22.94 -22.28 10.64
CA PRO A 309 24.20 -21.83 10.04
C PRO A 309 24.13 -20.32 9.75
N ALA A 310 25.14 -19.63 10.25
CA ALA A 310 25.43 -18.25 9.88
C ALA A 310 25.86 -18.22 8.41
N SER A 311 25.33 -17.24 7.70
CA SER A 311 26.01 -16.49 6.65
C SER A 311 25.18 -16.28 5.38
N ASP A 312 24.98 -15.04 5.10
CA ASP A 312 24.91 -14.52 3.73
C ASP A 312 25.53 -13.10 3.62
N GLY A 313 26.24 -12.64 4.65
CA GLY A 313 26.93 -11.34 4.64
C GLY A 313 28.02 -11.24 3.55
N ASN A 314 28.80 -12.29 3.35
CA ASN A 314 29.91 -12.26 2.39
C ASN A 314 29.45 -12.23 0.92
N LYS A 315 28.31 -12.84 0.60
CA LYS A 315 27.79 -12.82 -0.78
C LYS A 315 27.26 -11.44 -1.19
N ALA A 316 26.66 -10.70 -0.25
CA ALA A 316 26.17 -9.37 -0.52
C ALA A 316 27.31 -8.38 -0.77
N GLU A 317 28.38 -8.45 -0.01
CA GLU A 317 29.59 -7.62 -0.18
C GLU A 317 30.30 -7.92 -1.51
N ASP A 318 30.40 -9.19 -1.91
CA ASP A 318 30.99 -9.58 -3.20
C ASP A 318 30.15 -9.05 -4.38
N ILE A 319 28.83 -9.09 -4.27
CA ILE A 319 27.91 -8.57 -5.29
C ILE A 319 28.03 -7.05 -5.39
N LEU A 320 28.09 -6.34 -4.25
CA LEU A 320 28.26 -4.89 -4.22
C LEU A 320 29.62 -4.45 -4.80
N SER A 321 30.69 -5.21 -4.56
CA SER A 321 32.01 -4.95 -5.14
C SER A 321 32.02 -5.11 -6.65
N MET A 322 31.30 -6.11 -7.20
CA MET A 322 31.14 -6.30 -8.65
C MET A 322 30.35 -5.16 -9.31
N ILE A 323 29.29 -4.66 -8.63
CA ILE A 323 28.50 -3.54 -9.14
C ILE A 323 29.35 -2.26 -9.19
N ARG A 324 30.12 -1.95 -8.13
CA ARG A 324 31.03 -0.80 -8.07
C ARG A 324 32.14 -0.89 -9.13
N ALA A 325 32.70 -2.07 -9.35
CA ALA A 325 33.72 -2.27 -10.37
C ALA A 325 33.21 -2.02 -11.80
N ARG A 326 31.93 -2.29 -12.05
CA ARG A 326 31.31 -2.01 -13.35
C ARG A 326 30.94 -0.54 -13.55
N GLN A 327 30.56 0.17 -12.50
CA GLN A 327 30.25 1.60 -12.57
C GLN A 327 31.50 2.46 -12.81
N ASN A 328 32.65 2.03 -12.32
CA ASN A 328 33.95 2.71 -12.52
C ASN A 328 34.56 2.45 -13.90
N ASN A 329 34.01 1.54 -14.72
CA ASN A 329 34.50 1.20 -16.06
C ASN A 329 33.60 1.72 -17.21
N GLN A 330 32.65 2.61 -16.93
CA GLN A 330 31.87 3.39 -17.89
C GLN A 330 32.24 4.88 -17.80
#